data_5e26d10dda3c73523fd6c8a2a7c9b84e
#
_entry.id   5e26d10dda3c73523fd6c8a2a7c9b84e
#
_cell.length_a   1.000
_cell.length_b   1.000
_cell.length_c   1.000
_cell.angle_alpha   90.00
_cell.angle_beta   90.00
_cell.angle_gamma   90.00
#
_symmetry.space_group_name_H-M   'P 1'
#
loop_
_entity.id
_entity.type
_entity.pdbx_description
1 polymer ?
#
loop_
_entity_poly.entity_id
_entity_poly.type
_entity_poly.pdbx_seq_one_letter_code
_entity_poly.pdbx_strand_id
1 'polypeptide(L)'
;MSNCAVTLRALQTGDMPFIEQLYATSRAQEMAHSGWPAEQVAAFLSMQFNAQHTYYQAHFARAEFLIIEHQGLRIGRLYRHFGETCALLIDIALIPAFQKRGIGSALLEDLQRQADERELPIELSVEPYNPALQLYQRFGFKVINQAGVYLRMRREAPNHPRRMAQ
;
A
#
# COMPACT_ATOMS: atom_id res chain seq x y z
N MET A 1 -20.41 3.60 -14.90
CA MET A 1 -19.32 3.69 -13.93
C MET A 1 -19.62 2.80 -12.74
N SER A 2 -18.89 1.73 -12.64
CA SER A 2 -19.06 0.85 -11.49
C SER A 2 -18.37 1.51 -10.30
N ASN A 3 -19.18 2.09 -9.44
CA ASN A 3 -18.69 2.64 -8.20
C ASN A 3 -18.54 1.46 -7.23
N CYS A 4 -17.34 0.88 -7.19
CA CYS A 4 -17.07 -0.17 -6.21
C CYS A 4 -16.89 0.48 -4.85
N ALA A 5 -18.00 0.66 -4.14
CA ALA A 5 -17.96 1.17 -2.78
C ALA A 5 -17.24 0.15 -1.89
N VAL A 6 -16.22 0.58 -1.19
CA VAL A 6 -15.48 -0.29 -0.29
C VAL A 6 -15.55 0.25 1.13
N THR A 7 -15.37 -0.65 2.10
CA THR A 7 -15.25 -0.30 3.50
C THR A 7 -13.90 -0.76 4.02
N LEU A 8 -13.44 -0.11 5.07
CA LEU A 8 -12.16 -0.44 5.71
C LEU A 8 -12.45 -0.87 7.15
N ARG A 9 -11.79 -1.93 7.58
CA ARG A 9 -11.86 -2.35 8.97
C ARG A 9 -10.49 -2.82 9.46
N ALA A 10 -10.29 -2.86 10.76
CA ALA A 10 -9.04 -3.28 11.34
C ALA A 10 -8.74 -4.75 11.03
N LEU A 11 -7.47 -5.03 10.80
CA LEU A 11 -6.94 -6.37 10.60
C LEU A 11 -7.18 -7.20 11.86
N GLN A 12 -7.66 -8.42 11.70
CA GLN A 12 -7.89 -9.37 12.78
C GLN A 12 -7.06 -10.62 12.53
N THR A 13 -6.89 -11.42 13.58
CA THR A 13 -6.10 -12.66 13.47
C THR A 13 -6.64 -13.60 12.39
N GLY A 14 -7.96 -13.66 12.23
CA GLY A 14 -8.60 -14.49 11.20
C GLY A 14 -8.31 -14.05 9.77
N ASP A 15 -7.75 -12.86 9.58
CA ASP A 15 -7.42 -12.35 8.25
C ASP A 15 -6.02 -12.80 7.77
N MET A 16 -5.22 -13.38 8.64
CA MET A 16 -3.83 -13.73 8.30
C MET A 16 -3.73 -14.63 7.07
N PRO A 17 -4.53 -15.69 6.93
CA PRO A 17 -4.46 -16.50 5.71
C PRO A 17 -4.79 -15.70 4.46
N PHE A 18 -5.74 -14.77 4.55
CA PHE A 18 -6.12 -13.94 3.41
C PHE A 18 -4.98 -13.02 2.98
N ILE A 19 -4.36 -12.29 3.92
CA ILE A 19 -3.30 -11.36 3.54
C ILE A 19 -2.02 -12.08 3.11
N GLU A 20 -1.77 -13.29 3.63
CA GLU A 20 -0.66 -14.11 3.16
C GLU A 20 -0.88 -14.54 1.71
N GLN A 21 -2.11 -14.98 1.38
CA GLN A 21 -2.46 -15.34 0.02
C GLN A 21 -2.40 -14.15 -0.92
N LEU A 22 -2.84 -12.99 -0.45
CA LEU A 22 -2.76 -11.74 -1.22
C LEU A 22 -1.32 -11.39 -1.54
N TYR A 23 -0.43 -11.53 -0.57
CA TYR A 23 1.00 -11.30 -0.78
C TYR A 23 1.55 -12.26 -1.83
N ALA A 24 1.25 -13.55 -1.71
CA ALA A 24 1.72 -14.56 -2.65
C ALA A 24 1.23 -14.27 -4.07
N THR A 25 -0.05 -13.88 -4.21
CA THR A 25 -0.62 -13.54 -5.50
C THR A 25 0.09 -12.34 -6.13
N SER A 26 0.42 -11.33 -5.33
CA SER A 26 1.10 -10.14 -5.82
C SER A 26 2.52 -10.44 -6.32
N ARG A 27 3.12 -11.54 -5.86
CA ARG A 27 4.48 -11.94 -6.24
C ARG A 27 4.51 -13.06 -7.27
N ALA A 28 3.34 -13.58 -7.67
CA ALA A 28 3.27 -14.78 -8.51
C ALA A 28 4.00 -14.63 -9.84
N GLN A 29 3.89 -13.46 -10.49
CA GLN A 29 4.56 -13.22 -11.77
C GLN A 29 6.07 -13.22 -11.64
N GLU A 30 6.60 -12.59 -10.61
CA GLU A 30 8.03 -12.60 -10.33
C GLU A 30 8.55 -14.02 -10.14
N MET A 31 7.83 -14.79 -9.33
CA MET A 31 8.26 -16.14 -8.97
C MET A 31 8.10 -17.12 -10.12
N ALA A 32 7.20 -16.83 -11.08
CA ALA A 32 7.04 -17.66 -12.26
C ALA A 32 8.31 -17.69 -13.11
N HIS A 33 9.12 -16.63 -13.06
CA HIS A 33 10.37 -16.55 -13.81
C HIS A 33 11.57 -17.14 -13.05
N SER A 34 11.38 -17.59 -11.81
CA SER A 34 12.48 -18.12 -11.00
C SER A 34 12.94 -19.50 -11.43
N GLY A 35 12.04 -20.27 -12.05
CA GLY A 35 12.32 -21.68 -12.38
C GLY A 35 12.28 -22.61 -11.19
N TRP A 36 11.88 -22.13 -10.02
CA TRP A 36 11.83 -22.94 -8.82
C TRP A 36 10.58 -23.84 -8.79
N PRO A 37 10.67 -25.02 -8.14
CA PRO A 37 9.47 -25.84 -7.90
C PRO A 37 8.43 -25.08 -7.10
N ALA A 38 7.15 -25.40 -7.32
CA ALA A 38 6.04 -24.74 -6.65
C ALA A 38 6.13 -24.75 -5.13
N GLU A 39 6.57 -25.87 -4.56
CA GLU A 39 6.72 -26.01 -3.10
C GLU A 39 7.79 -25.07 -2.55
N GLN A 40 8.89 -24.89 -3.29
CA GLN A 40 9.96 -24.01 -2.89
C GLN A 40 9.51 -22.54 -2.98
N VAL A 41 8.75 -22.20 -4.01
CA VAL A 41 8.17 -20.86 -4.15
C VAL A 41 7.24 -20.57 -2.98
N ALA A 42 6.35 -21.51 -2.64
CA ALA A 42 5.41 -21.32 -1.54
C ALA A 42 6.12 -21.10 -0.21
N ALA A 43 7.16 -21.90 0.06
CA ALA A 43 7.92 -21.78 1.31
C ALA A 43 8.65 -20.43 1.38
N PHE A 44 9.23 -20.00 0.26
CA PHE A 44 9.94 -18.72 0.19
C PHE A 44 9.00 -17.55 0.41
N LEU A 45 7.84 -17.57 -0.25
CA LEU A 45 6.86 -16.48 -0.11
C LEU A 45 6.28 -16.43 1.30
N SER A 46 6.04 -17.58 1.94
CA SER A 46 5.57 -17.62 3.31
C SER A 46 6.61 -16.99 4.25
N MET A 47 7.88 -17.33 4.05
CA MET A 47 8.97 -16.77 4.85
C MET A 47 9.06 -15.24 4.66
N GLN A 48 8.98 -14.77 3.41
CA GLN A 48 9.04 -13.34 3.13
C GLN A 48 7.84 -12.59 3.71
N PHE A 49 6.65 -13.19 3.60
CA PHE A 49 5.46 -12.58 4.17
C PHE A 49 5.58 -12.42 5.69
N ASN A 50 6.03 -13.47 6.37
CA ASN A 50 6.19 -13.41 7.82
C ASN A 50 7.23 -12.37 8.23
N ALA A 51 8.33 -12.27 7.48
CA ALA A 51 9.36 -11.27 7.74
C ALA A 51 8.79 -9.86 7.56
N GLN A 52 8.03 -9.62 6.50
CA GLN A 52 7.41 -8.33 6.24
C GLN A 52 6.41 -7.97 7.31
N HIS A 53 5.55 -8.92 7.68
CA HIS A 53 4.53 -8.70 8.69
C HIS A 53 5.16 -8.36 10.05
N THR A 54 6.19 -9.11 10.45
CA THR A 54 6.92 -8.84 11.68
C THR A 54 7.57 -7.46 11.65
N TYR A 55 8.18 -7.10 10.52
CA TYR A 55 8.80 -5.80 10.34
C TYR A 55 7.76 -4.68 10.50
N TYR A 56 6.61 -4.79 9.84
CA TYR A 56 5.57 -3.77 9.92
C TYR A 56 5.04 -3.63 11.34
N GLN A 57 4.81 -4.74 12.05
CA GLN A 57 4.31 -4.69 13.42
C GLN A 57 5.32 -4.04 14.37
N ALA A 58 6.62 -4.27 14.15
CA ALA A 58 7.66 -3.71 15.00
C ALA A 58 7.93 -2.23 14.71
N HIS A 59 7.96 -1.85 13.42
CA HIS A 59 8.39 -0.51 13.02
C HIS A 59 7.23 0.47 12.86
N PHE A 60 6.01 -0.03 12.67
CA PHE A 60 4.83 0.80 12.47
C PHE A 60 3.72 0.42 13.44
N ALA A 61 4.08 0.29 14.73
CA ALA A 61 3.15 -0.21 15.76
C ALA A 61 1.88 0.64 15.88
N ARG A 62 1.94 1.92 15.53
CA ARG A 62 0.78 2.83 15.60
C ARG A 62 0.07 2.99 14.27
N ALA A 63 0.48 2.25 13.25
CA ALA A 63 -0.14 2.34 11.95
C ALA A 63 -1.50 1.66 11.94
N GLU A 64 -2.33 2.05 10.98
CA GLU A 64 -3.58 1.40 10.73
C GLU A 64 -3.35 0.26 9.74
N PHE A 65 -3.55 -0.98 10.19
CA PHE A 65 -3.50 -2.16 9.33
C PHE A 65 -4.94 -2.52 9.01
N LEU A 66 -5.38 -2.23 7.79
CA LEU A 66 -6.78 -2.29 7.42
C LEU A 66 -7.02 -3.35 6.35
N ILE A 67 -8.17 -4.02 6.47
CA ILE A 67 -8.70 -4.89 5.42
C ILE A 67 -9.68 -4.07 4.59
N ILE A 68 -9.56 -4.18 3.27
CA ILE A 68 -10.50 -3.56 2.34
C ILE A 68 -11.58 -4.58 2.03
N GLU A 69 -12.84 -4.20 2.23
CA GLU A 69 -13.98 -5.06 1.97
C GLU A 69 -14.91 -4.44 0.96
N HIS A 70 -15.53 -5.29 0.15
CA HIS A 70 -16.60 -4.92 -0.78
C HIS A 70 -17.74 -5.87 -0.54
N GLN A 71 -18.89 -5.34 -0.09
CA GLN A 71 -20.08 -6.15 0.19
C GLN A 71 -19.77 -7.35 1.10
N GLY A 72 -18.97 -7.10 2.14
CA GLY A 72 -18.60 -8.12 3.11
C GLY A 72 -17.47 -9.06 2.66
N LEU A 73 -17.00 -8.94 1.41
CA LEU A 73 -15.92 -9.77 0.88
C LEU A 73 -14.59 -9.07 1.07
N ARG A 74 -13.61 -9.78 1.61
CA ARG A 74 -12.25 -9.25 1.70
C ARG A 74 -11.64 -9.19 0.31
N ILE A 75 -11.21 -7.99 -0.11
CA ILE A 75 -10.66 -7.80 -1.46
C ILE A 75 -9.24 -7.22 -1.46
N GLY A 76 -8.73 -6.80 -0.30
CA GLY A 76 -7.39 -6.25 -0.25
C GLY A 76 -7.01 -5.78 1.13
N ARG A 77 -5.86 -5.10 1.19
CA ARG A 77 -5.37 -4.50 2.43
C ARG A 77 -4.85 -3.09 2.17
N LEU A 78 -4.93 -2.25 3.19
CA LEU A 78 -4.41 -0.88 3.17
C LEU A 78 -3.72 -0.63 4.50
N TYR A 79 -2.42 -0.40 4.46
CA TYR A 79 -1.62 -0.07 5.64
C TYR A 79 -1.17 1.37 5.52
N ARG A 80 -1.55 2.20 6.49
CA ARG A 80 -1.25 3.63 6.48
C ARG A 80 -1.00 4.15 7.89
N HIS A 81 -0.35 5.29 7.98
CA HIS A 81 -0.06 5.92 9.26
C HIS A 81 -0.11 7.43 9.11
N PHE A 82 -0.82 8.09 10.01
CA PHE A 82 -0.83 9.55 10.10
C PHE A 82 0.07 9.95 11.26
N GLY A 83 1.32 10.31 10.95
CA GLY A 83 2.28 10.75 11.95
C GLY A 83 2.15 12.24 12.24
N GLU A 84 3.06 12.77 13.03
CA GLU A 84 3.04 14.18 13.38
C GLU A 84 3.53 15.08 12.26
N THR A 85 4.48 14.62 11.47
CA THR A 85 5.10 15.43 10.41
C THR A 85 4.82 14.91 9.01
N CYS A 86 4.28 13.70 8.88
CA CYS A 86 4.14 13.05 7.59
C CYS A 86 3.11 11.93 7.70
N ALA A 87 2.30 11.76 6.67
CA ALA A 87 1.47 10.58 6.52
C ALA A 87 2.24 9.56 5.68
N LEU A 88 2.04 8.28 5.96
CA LEU A 88 2.70 7.19 5.25
C LEU A 88 1.68 6.29 4.59
N LEU A 89 1.88 5.99 3.32
CA LEU A 89 1.24 4.87 2.67
C LEU A 89 2.22 3.71 2.74
N ILE A 90 1.97 2.76 3.65
CA ILE A 90 2.90 1.67 3.91
C ILE A 90 2.72 0.56 2.89
N ASP A 91 1.46 0.20 2.61
CA ASP A 91 1.16 -0.86 1.64
C ASP A 91 -0.29 -0.77 1.19
N ILE A 92 -0.53 -1.07 -0.07
CA ILE A 92 -1.87 -1.21 -0.63
C ILE A 92 -1.83 -2.34 -1.65
N ALA A 93 -2.77 -3.27 -1.53
CA ALA A 93 -2.86 -4.40 -2.45
C ALA A 93 -4.31 -4.84 -2.58
N LEU A 94 -4.69 -5.23 -3.80
CA LEU A 94 -6.03 -5.71 -4.13
C LEU A 94 -5.92 -7.07 -4.82
N ILE A 95 -6.90 -7.93 -4.59
CA ILE A 95 -6.97 -9.18 -5.35
C ILE A 95 -7.18 -8.86 -6.84
N PRO A 96 -6.69 -9.72 -7.77
CA PRO A 96 -6.74 -9.40 -9.20
C PRO A 96 -8.14 -9.04 -9.72
N ALA A 97 -9.19 -9.69 -9.23
CA ALA A 97 -10.55 -9.44 -9.67
C ALA A 97 -11.03 -8.01 -9.42
N PHE A 98 -10.39 -7.30 -8.48
CA PHE A 98 -10.78 -5.94 -8.10
C PHE A 98 -9.75 -4.89 -8.50
N GLN A 99 -8.72 -5.28 -9.21
CA GLN A 99 -7.75 -4.34 -9.78
C GLN A 99 -8.34 -3.65 -11.01
N LYS A 100 -7.83 -2.46 -11.33
CA LYS A 100 -8.23 -1.67 -12.50
C LYS A 100 -9.70 -1.27 -12.51
N ARG A 101 -10.30 -1.13 -11.33
CA ARG A 101 -11.68 -0.68 -11.17
C ARG A 101 -11.79 0.67 -10.47
N GLY A 102 -10.67 1.36 -10.29
CA GLY A 102 -10.65 2.66 -9.65
C GLY A 102 -10.64 2.63 -8.13
N ILE A 103 -10.57 1.45 -7.51
CA ILE A 103 -10.57 1.34 -6.05
C ILE A 103 -9.30 1.94 -5.46
N GLY A 104 -8.15 1.60 -6.03
CA GLY A 104 -6.86 2.16 -5.57
C GLY A 104 -6.84 3.67 -5.67
N SER A 105 -7.35 4.22 -6.76
CA SER A 105 -7.45 5.66 -6.95
C SER A 105 -8.36 6.31 -5.91
N ALA A 106 -9.49 5.70 -5.63
CA ALA A 106 -10.44 6.23 -4.63
C ALA A 106 -9.84 6.22 -3.23
N LEU A 107 -9.12 5.14 -2.88
CA LEU A 107 -8.44 5.05 -1.58
C LEU A 107 -7.32 6.06 -1.47
N LEU A 108 -6.59 6.28 -2.55
CA LEU A 108 -5.51 7.25 -2.58
C LEU A 108 -6.05 8.68 -2.45
N GLU A 109 -7.16 8.98 -3.14
CA GLU A 109 -7.84 10.28 -2.99
C GLU A 109 -8.29 10.51 -1.55
N ASP A 110 -8.84 9.49 -0.91
CA ASP A 110 -9.27 9.59 0.48
C ASP A 110 -8.09 9.84 1.42
N LEU A 111 -6.98 9.13 1.19
CA LEU A 111 -5.76 9.35 1.97
C LEU A 111 -5.25 10.78 1.80
N GLN A 112 -5.26 11.29 0.56
CA GLN A 112 -4.82 12.66 0.28
C GLN A 112 -5.71 13.67 0.97
N ARG A 113 -7.03 13.47 0.93
CA ARG A 113 -7.97 14.37 1.60
C ARG A 113 -7.69 14.42 3.10
N GLN A 114 -7.51 13.27 3.74
CA GLN A 114 -7.24 13.22 5.16
C GLN A 114 -5.89 13.83 5.52
N ALA A 115 -4.87 13.61 4.69
CA ALA A 115 -3.56 14.20 4.91
C ALA A 115 -3.62 15.72 4.73
N ASP A 116 -4.36 16.20 3.74
CA ASP A 116 -4.51 17.63 3.48
C ASP A 116 -5.21 18.34 4.63
N GLU A 117 -6.24 17.70 5.20
CA GLU A 117 -6.92 18.24 6.37
C GLU A 117 -5.98 18.41 7.57
N ARG A 118 -4.96 17.57 7.64
CA ARG A 118 -3.93 17.61 8.68
C ARG A 118 -2.69 18.40 8.27
N GLU A 119 -2.70 18.94 7.06
CA GLU A 119 -1.57 19.66 6.49
C GLU A 119 -0.29 18.82 6.46
N LEU A 120 -0.45 17.52 6.17
CA LEU A 120 0.65 16.57 6.13
C LEU A 120 1.02 16.21 4.69
N PRO A 121 2.32 16.14 4.38
CA PRO A 121 2.76 15.47 3.17
C PRO A 121 2.56 13.97 3.33
N ILE A 122 2.53 13.26 2.20
CA ILE A 122 2.43 11.81 2.19
C ILE A 122 3.71 11.25 1.59
N GLU A 123 4.28 10.23 2.23
CA GLU A 123 5.43 9.52 1.69
C GLU A 123 5.09 8.05 1.50
N LEU A 124 5.77 7.44 0.55
CA LEU A 124 5.65 6.02 0.26
C LEU A 124 6.96 5.50 -0.32
N SER A 125 7.11 4.18 -0.32
CA SER A 125 8.21 3.50 -1.00
C SER A 125 7.61 2.60 -2.07
N VAL A 126 8.19 2.59 -3.27
CA VAL A 126 7.70 1.80 -4.39
C VAL A 126 8.87 1.30 -5.22
N GLU A 127 8.73 0.09 -5.75
CA GLU A 127 9.73 -0.47 -6.64
C GLU A 127 9.64 0.20 -8.02
N PRO A 128 10.78 0.49 -8.69
CA PRO A 128 10.75 1.22 -9.96
C PRO A 128 9.90 0.56 -11.05
N TYR A 129 9.79 -0.76 -11.02
CA TYR A 129 9.05 -1.52 -12.02
C TYR A 129 7.58 -1.75 -11.64
N ASN A 130 7.14 -1.25 -10.48
CA ASN A 130 5.76 -1.44 -10.03
C ASN A 130 4.81 -0.58 -10.87
N PRO A 131 3.75 -1.18 -11.45
CA PRO A 131 2.79 -0.40 -12.24
C PRO A 131 2.15 0.75 -11.48
N ALA A 132 2.06 0.67 -10.15
CA ALA A 132 1.50 1.73 -9.32
C ALA A 132 2.32 3.01 -9.35
N LEU A 133 3.58 2.95 -9.80
CA LEU A 133 4.42 4.14 -9.90
C LEU A 133 3.75 5.24 -10.74
N GLN A 134 3.17 4.87 -11.88
CA GLN A 134 2.48 5.83 -12.73
C GLN A 134 1.25 6.43 -12.05
N LEU A 135 0.52 5.60 -11.30
CA LEU A 135 -0.63 6.08 -10.53
C LEU A 135 -0.19 7.12 -9.50
N TYR A 136 0.87 6.82 -8.76
CA TYR A 136 1.38 7.77 -7.76
C TYR A 136 1.82 9.07 -8.40
N GLN A 137 2.51 9.01 -9.54
CA GLN A 137 2.93 10.21 -10.26
C GLN A 137 1.73 11.06 -10.67
N ARG A 138 0.66 10.43 -11.15
CA ARG A 138 -0.56 11.16 -11.52
C ARG A 138 -1.21 11.86 -10.33
N PHE A 139 -1.03 11.31 -9.12
CA PHE A 139 -1.58 11.90 -7.91
C PHE A 139 -0.64 12.92 -7.25
N GLY A 140 0.43 13.28 -7.95
CA GLY A 140 1.31 14.36 -7.50
C GLY A 140 2.50 13.91 -6.66
N PHE A 141 2.74 12.61 -6.55
CA PHE A 141 3.91 12.10 -5.86
C PHE A 141 5.15 12.26 -6.75
N LYS A 142 6.25 12.66 -6.13
CA LYS A 142 7.53 12.84 -6.81
C LYS A 142 8.60 12.02 -6.10
N VAL A 143 9.53 11.47 -6.88
CA VAL A 143 10.66 10.75 -6.31
C VAL A 143 11.57 11.73 -5.59
N ILE A 144 11.85 11.46 -4.31
CA ILE A 144 12.73 12.30 -3.51
C ILE A 144 14.11 11.66 -3.27
N ASN A 145 14.15 10.33 -3.23
CA ASN A 145 15.42 9.62 -3.17
C ASN A 145 15.21 8.14 -3.48
N GLN A 146 16.30 7.38 -3.45
CA GLN A 146 16.27 5.93 -3.64
C GLN A 146 16.91 5.28 -2.43
N ALA A 147 16.23 4.29 -1.87
CA ALA A 147 16.72 3.53 -0.72
C ALA A 147 16.75 2.05 -1.11
N GLY A 148 17.96 1.53 -1.40
CA GLY A 148 18.10 0.17 -1.91
C GLY A 148 17.43 0.01 -3.25
N VAL A 149 16.48 -0.94 -3.35
CA VAL A 149 15.73 -1.19 -4.58
C VAL A 149 14.46 -0.35 -4.68
N TYR A 150 14.17 0.46 -3.66
CA TYR A 150 12.93 1.22 -3.60
C TYR A 150 13.14 2.68 -3.93
N LEU A 151 12.16 3.27 -4.63
CA LEU A 151 12.07 4.71 -4.79
C LEU A 151 11.22 5.26 -3.63
N ARG A 152 11.74 6.30 -2.98
CA ARG A 152 10.97 7.04 -1.99
C ARG A 152 10.25 8.16 -2.72
N MET A 153 8.94 8.26 -2.53
CA MET A 153 8.14 9.29 -3.17
C MET A 153 7.44 10.13 -2.10
N ARG A 154 7.18 11.39 -2.46
CA ARG A 154 6.53 12.33 -1.55
C ARG A 154 5.58 13.22 -2.32
N ARG A 155 4.43 13.49 -1.70
CA ARG A 155 3.46 14.46 -2.19
C ARG A 155 3.22 15.48 -1.09
N GLU A 156 3.43 16.76 -1.40
CA GLU A 156 3.20 17.84 -0.46
C GLU A 156 1.72 18.17 -0.36
N ALA A 157 1.28 18.58 0.83
CA ALA A 157 -0.08 19.09 1.00
C ALA A 157 -0.23 20.40 0.22
N PRO A 158 -1.27 20.54 -0.62
CA PRO A 158 -1.48 21.80 -1.34
C PRO A 158 -1.78 22.93 -0.37
N ASN A 159 -1.33 24.13 -0.73
CA ASN A 159 -1.59 25.36 0.04
C ASN A 159 -1.04 25.34 1.46
N HIS A 160 0.02 24.56 1.69
CA HIS A 160 0.65 24.54 2.99
C HIS A 160 1.33 25.88 3.25
N PRO A 161 0.96 26.62 4.32
CA PRO A 161 1.48 27.98 4.53
C PRO A 161 3.00 28.07 4.60
N ARG A 162 3.65 27.06 5.18
CA ARG A 162 5.12 27.08 5.35
C ARG A 162 5.86 27.02 4.02
N ARG A 163 5.27 26.41 2.99
CA ARG A 163 5.91 26.36 1.68
C ARG A 163 5.87 27.70 0.98
N MET A 164 4.84 28.49 1.25
CA MET A 164 4.67 29.78 0.63
C MET A 164 5.55 30.86 1.28
N ALA A 165 5.99 30.63 2.51
CA ALA A 165 6.82 31.56 3.26
C ALA A 165 8.31 31.45 2.91
N GLN A 166 8.69 30.46 2.13
CA GLN A 166 10.04 30.26 1.66
C GLN A 166 10.17 30.66 0.21
#